data_1db6abc62c1066ac5affb5c4ed445a10
#
_entry.id   1db6abc62c1066ac5affb5c4ed445a10
#
_cell.length_a   1.000
_cell.length_b   1.000
_cell.length_c   1.000
_cell.angle_alpha   90.00
_cell.angle_beta   90.00
_cell.angle_gamma   90.00
#
_symmetry.space_group_name_H-M   'P 1'
#
loop_
_entity.id
_entity.type
_entity.pdbx_description
1 polymer ?
#
loop_
_entity_poly.entity_id
_entity_poly.type
_entity_poly.pdbx_seq_one_letter_code
_entity_poly.pdbx_strand_id
1 'polypeptide(L)'
;MYHIWHNYGPDEDASYKFYDPVSGKEYLVELIRSGIKWHYTFILSYVNEKNGISFQDWTQSLRRTYHRFDLPILKIDAIRILAELFPAVTGWNDDVPLSKTKPVCVQPNSRFYPEEFDCFFFDITKNDVQADLYTLGDLRLLRRAPGFQQRVAIIGSRKADEQGLVVAYRLGKYHSSEIVVSGLALGIDTAAHRGCLDGGGRTVAVVGTGLDRVHPKENAGLQADIIAHGGLIVSEQPSGTKASPRTLIARTRIQMAMADKVIVVECERESGTMHAVEFARRFRRPIFALDCDWSGNHYLIDNKIAKPFNL
;
A
#
# COMPACT_ATOMS: atom_id res chain seq x y z
N MET A 1 17.85 18.54 -8.93
CA MET A 1 16.67 17.64 -8.92
C MET A 1 15.44 18.49 -8.70
N TYR A 2 14.60 18.66 -9.71
CA TYR A 2 13.42 19.51 -9.59
C TYR A 2 12.20 18.72 -9.98
N HIS A 3 11.40 18.33 -9.01
CA HIS A 3 10.05 17.84 -9.21
C HIS A 3 9.14 19.06 -9.19
N ILE A 4 8.64 19.46 -10.32
CA ILE A 4 7.55 20.43 -10.39
C ILE A 4 6.27 19.59 -10.47
N TRP A 5 5.70 19.33 -9.32
CA TRP A 5 4.35 18.81 -9.22
C TRP A 5 3.39 19.99 -9.39
N HIS A 6 2.72 20.06 -10.51
CA HIS A 6 1.54 20.88 -10.60
C HIS A 6 0.35 20.05 -10.13
N ASN A 7 -0.21 20.41 -8.98
CA ASN A 7 -1.47 19.89 -8.51
C ASN A 7 -2.57 20.37 -9.47
N TYR A 8 -2.94 19.50 -10.38
CA TYR A 8 -4.19 19.64 -11.10
C TYR A 8 -5.26 18.89 -10.31
N GLY A 9 -6.49 19.41 -10.33
CA GLY A 9 -7.63 18.78 -9.69
C GLY A 9 -7.84 17.34 -10.19
N PRO A 10 -8.68 16.55 -9.52
CA PRO A 10 -8.88 15.13 -9.82
C PRO A 10 -9.45 14.86 -11.22
N ASP A 11 -9.80 15.88 -11.94
CA ASP A 11 -10.49 15.81 -13.23
C ASP A 11 -9.66 16.30 -14.44
N GLU A 12 -8.39 16.67 -14.24
CA GLU A 12 -7.54 17.26 -15.27
C GLU A 12 -6.39 16.34 -15.70
N ASP A 13 -5.94 16.51 -16.94
CA ASP A 13 -4.72 15.89 -17.45
C ASP A 13 -3.52 16.41 -16.64
N ALA A 14 -2.59 15.53 -16.33
CA ALA A 14 -1.39 15.88 -15.57
C ALA A 14 -0.14 15.70 -16.41
N SER A 15 0.77 16.66 -16.36
CA SER A 15 2.07 16.55 -17.00
C SER A 15 3.21 16.74 -15.98
N TYR A 16 4.27 15.94 -16.13
CA TYR A 16 5.44 15.95 -15.25
C TYR A 16 6.70 16.04 -16.08
N LYS A 17 7.58 16.98 -15.75
CA LYS A 17 8.93 17.03 -16.33
C LYS A 17 9.94 16.56 -15.32
N PHE A 18 10.90 15.75 -15.74
CA PHE A 18 12.01 15.35 -14.90
C PHE A 18 13.30 15.20 -15.71
N TYR A 19 14.41 15.42 -15.04
CA TYR A 19 15.75 15.25 -15.60
C TYR A 19 16.37 13.97 -15.03
N ASP A 20 16.79 13.07 -15.91
CA ASP A 20 17.55 11.88 -15.53
C ASP A 20 19.06 12.18 -15.57
N PRO A 21 19.73 12.26 -14.42
CA PRO A 21 21.16 12.57 -14.37
C PRO A 21 22.03 11.45 -14.95
N VAL A 22 21.53 10.22 -15.05
CA VAL A 22 22.30 9.09 -15.59
C VAL A 22 22.38 9.16 -17.11
N SER A 23 21.26 9.42 -17.77
CA SER A 23 21.22 9.58 -19.22
C SER A 23 21.49 11.00 -19.70
N GLY A 24 21.47 11.99 -18.80
CA GLY A 24 21.58 13.40 -19.11
C GLY A 24 20.38 13.97 -19.88
N LYS A 25 19.22 13.36 -19.75
CA LYS A 25 18.03 13.65 -20.55
C LYS A 25 16.89 14.24 -19.74
N GLU A 26 16.11 15.11 -20.36
CA GLU A 26 14.86 15.61 -19.82
C GLU A 26 13.69 14.85 -20.42
N TYR A 27 12.78 14.40 -19.59
CA TYR A 27 11.59 13.64 -19.96
C TYR A 27 10.33 14.40 -19.60
N LEU A 28 9.32 14.32 -20.45
CA LEU A 28 7.97 14.77 -20.19
C LEU A 28 7.05 13.54 -20.10
N VAL A 29 6.34 13.42 -19.00
CA VAL A 29 5.32 12.40 -18.79
C VAL A 29 3.97 13.10 -18.79
N GLU A 30 3.09 12.63 -19.64
CA GLU A 30 1.72 13.13 -19.73
C GLU A 30 0.75 12.01 -19.37
N LEU A 31 -0.12 12.30 -18.42
CA LEU A 31 -1.23 11.44 -18.04
C LEU A 31 -2.50 12.06 -18.63
N ILE A 32 -2.97 11.49 -19.72
CA ILE A 32 -4.18 11.96 -20.40
C ILE A 32 -5.37 11.13 -19.93
N ARG A 33 -6.39 11.79 -19.44
CA ARG A 33 -7.62 11.16 -19.01
C ARG A 33 -8.34 10.49 -20.17
N SER A 34 -8.57 9.19 -20.09
CA SER A 34 -9.30 8.42 -21.10
C SER A 34 -10.74 8.20 -20.67
N GLY A 35 -11.66 9.14 -20.91
CA GLY A 35 -13.12 9.00 -20.87
C GLY A 35 -13.82 8.31 -19.69
N ILE A 36 -13.12 7.46 -18.94
CA ILE A 36 -13.60 6.73 -17.77
C ILE A 36 -12.97 7.36 -16.55
N LYS A 37 -13.76 7.68 -15.53
CA LYS A 37 -13.25 8.18 -14.25
C LYS A 37 -12.06 7.34 -13.78
N TRP A 38 -10.95 8.00 -13.47
CA TRP A 38 -9.73 7.41 -12.86
C TRP A 38 -8.85 6.53 -13.77
N HIS A 39 -9.07 6.53 -15.06
CA HIS A 39 -8.16 5.89 -16.01
C HIS A 39 -7.40 6.96 -16.80
N TYR A 40 -6.10 6.77 -16.94
CA TYR A 40 -5.22 7.67 -17.65
C TYR A 40 -4.49 6.94 -18.76
N THR A 41 -4.31 7.60 -19.89
CA THR A 41 -3.37 7.16 -20.91
C THR A 41 -2.02 7.77 -20.59
N PHE A 42 -1.02 6.94 -20.51
CA PHE A 42 0.33 7.32 -20.19
C PHE A 42 1.11 7.62 -21.47
N ILE A 43 1.65 8.83 -21.60
CA ILE A 43 2.52 9.24 -22.69
C ILE A 43 3.84 9.71 -22.07
N LEU A 44 4.93 9.09 -22.46
CA LEU A 44 6.25 9.54 -22.09
C LEU A 44 6.94 10.15 -23.31
N SER A 45 7.33 11.40 -23.21
CA SER A 45 8.03 12.17 -24.21
C SER A 45 9.47 12.43 -23.75
N TYR A 46 10.39 12.35 -24.68
CA TYR A 46 11.77 12.72 -24.47
C TYR A 46 12.06 14.04 -25.17
N VAL A 47 12.56 15.01 -24.42
CA VAL A 47 12.96 16.30 -24.96
C VAL A 47 14.46 16.31 -25.25
N ASN A 48 14.85 16.28 -26.50
CA ASN A 48 16.24 16.45 -26.91
C ASN A 48 16.38 17.69 -27.78
N GLU A 49 16.91 18.75 -27.20
CA GLU A 49 17.15 20.01 -27.92
C GLU A 49 18.24 19.90 -29.01
N LYS A 50 19.06 18.84 -29.01
CA LYS A 50 20.22 18.74 -29.88
C LYS A 50 20.11 17.81 -31.08
N ASN A 51 19.28 16.77 -31.08
CA ASN A 51 19.37 15.71 -32.08
C ASN A 51 18.09 15.40 -32.87
N GLY A 52 16.98 16.10 -32.68
CA GLY A 52 15.77 15.93 -33.50
C GLY A 52 15.15 14.51 -33.51
N ILE A 53 15.46 13.67 -32.52
CA ILE A 53 14.92 12.32 -32.42
C ILE A 53 13.43 12.41 -32.09
N SER A 54 12.61 11.93 -33.01
CA SER A 54 11.18 12.01 -32.90
C SER A 54 10.65 11.07 -31.82
N PHE A 55 9.65 11.55 -31.14
CA PHE A 55 8.81 10.91 -30.15
C PHE A 55 8.35 9.48 -30.48
N GLN A 56 8.19 9.15 -31.76
CA GLN A 56 7.70 7.85 -32.21
C GLN A 56 8.60 6.65 -31.86
N ASP A 57 9.92 6.83 -31.80
CA ASP A 57 10.82 5.71 -31.58
C ASP A 57 10.80 5.18 -30.15
N TRP A 58 10.55 6.05 -29.20
CA TRP A 58 10.52 5.68 -27.79
C TRP A 58 9.17 5.07 -27.39
N THR A 59 8.07 5.58 -27.88
CA THR A 59 6.72 4.98 -27.68
C THR A 59 6.63 3.59 -28.30
N GLN A 60 7.32 3.33 -29.41
CA GLN A 60 7.41 1.98 -29.98
C GLN A 60 8.24 1.03 -29.11
N SER A 61 9.31 1.51 -28.52
CA SER A 61 10.13 0.70 -27.60
C SER A 61 9.34 0.36 -26.31
N LEU A 62 8.63 1.31 -25.74
CA LEU A 62 7.73 1.07 -24.61
C LEU A 62 6.56 0.16 -24.97
N ARG A 63 5.92 0.33 -26.12
CA ARG A 63 4.88 -0.56 -26.62
C ARG A 63 5.39 -2.00 -26.79
N ARG A 64 6.62 -2.21 -27.21
CA ARG A 64 7.22 -3.55 -27.33
C ARG A 64 7.51 -4.19 -25.97
N THR A 65 7.87 -3.40 -24.99
CA THR A 65 8.19 -3.89 -23.63
C THR A 65 6.93 -4.10 -22.80
N TYR A 66 5.88 -3.30 -23.03
CA TYR A 66 4.65 -3.31 -22.26
C TYR A 66 3.42 -3.29 -23.18
N HIS A 67 3.10 -4.40 -23.82
CA HIS A 67 1.90 -4.61 -24.64
C HIS A 67 0.56 -4.36 -23.91
N ARG A 68 0.60 -3.91 -22.66
CA ARG A 68 -0.56 -3.60 -21.81
C ARG A 68 -0.98 -2.14 -21.79
N PHE A 69 -0.29 -1.25 -22.52
CA PHE A 69 -0.55 0.19 -22.44
C PHE A 69 -1.71 0.71 -23.30
N ASP A 70 -2.31 -0.12 -24.12
CA ASP A 70 -3.57 0.20 -24.76
C ASP A 70 -4.79 0.12 -23.81
N LEU A 71 -4.58 -0.29 -22.57
CA LEU A 71 -5.59 -0.28 -21.51
C LEU A 71 -5.44 0.98 -20.66
N PRO A 72 -6.57 1.61 -20.31
CA PRO A 72 -6.54 2.71 -19.34
C PRO A 72 -5.90 2.23 -18.04
N ILE A 73 -4.86 2.92 -17.60
CA ILE A 73 -4.14 2.59 -16.37
C ILE A 73 -4.58 3.52 -15.24
N LEU A 74 -4.58 3.03 -14.02
CA LEU A 74 -4.76 3.87 -12.84
C LEU A 74 -3.53 4.77 -12.66
N LYS A 75 -3.71 5.97 -12.12
CA LYS A 75 -2.60 6.90 -11.81
C LYS A 75 -1.47 6.22 -11.03
N ILE A 76 -1.82 5.34 -10.11
CA ILE A 76 -0.85 4.56 -9.32
C ILE A 76 -0.01 3.61 -10.16
N ASP A 77 -0.61 2.98 -11.19
CA ASP A 77 0.13 2.09 -12.08
C ASP A 77 1.08 2.87 -12.96
N ALA A 78 0.71 4.08 -13.38
CA ALA A 78 1.59 4.99 -14.11
C ALA A 78 2.80 5.40 -13.26
N ILE A 79 2.58 5.75 -11.99
CA ILE A 79 3.65 6.09 -11.04
C ILE A 79 4.57 4.89 -10.81
N ARG A 80 4.01 3.68 -10.68
CA ARG A 80 4.77 2.45 -10.54
C ARG A 80 5.68 2.19 -11.73
N ILE A 81 5.13 2.32 -12.93
CA ILE A 81 5.89 2.15 -14.17
C ILE A 81 7.03 3.15 -14.26
N LEU A 82 6.78 4.42 -13.90
CA LEU A 82 7.84 5.43 -13.85
C LEU A 82 8.95 5.06 -12.87
N ALA A 83 8.59 4.57 -11.69
CA ALA A 83 9.54 4.16 -10.68
C ALA A 83 10.41 2.97 -11.14
N GLU A 84 9.83 2.02 -11.88
CA GLU A 84 10.56 0.88 -12.46
C GLU A 84 11.50 1.31 -13.59
N LEU A 85 11.05 2.23 -14.44
CA LEU A 85 11.86 2.67 -15.60
C LEU A 85 12.96 3.66 -15.22
N PHE A 86 12.74 4.45 -14.18
CA PHE A 86 13.64 5.53 -13.79
C PHE A 86 13.92 5.56 -12.28
N PRO A 87 14.53 4.52 -11.72
CA PRO A 87 14.78 4.43 -10.28
C PRO A 87 15.62 5.60 -9.74
N ALA A 88 16.56 6.13 -10.56
CA ALA A 88 17.38 7.27 -10.18
C ALA A 88 16.63 8.60 -10.12
N VAL A 89 15.47 8.72 -10.78
CA VAL A 89 14.70 9.96 -10.88
C VAL A 89 13.72 10.13 -9.74
N THR A 90 13.28 9.06 -9.13
CA THR A 90 12.29 9.09 -8.04
C THR A 90 12.84 9.64 -6.74
N GLY A 91 14.12 10.06 -6.71
CA GLY A 91 14.69 10.91 -5.66
C GLY A 91 14.62 10.33 -4.26
N TRP A 92 14.79 9.04 -4.13
CA TRP A 92 14.95 8.40 -2.85
C TRP A 92 16.33 8.73 -2.31
N ASN A 93 16.42 9.84 -1.58
CA ASN A 93 17.55 10.05 -0.69
C ASN A 93 17.39 9.13 0.50
N ASP A 94 18.47 8.48 0.90
CA ASP A 94 18.58 7.67 2.12
C ASP A 94 18.34 8.47 3.42
N ASP A 95 18.20 9.79 3.31
CA ASP A 95 17.92 10.71 4.43
C ASP A 95 16.46 10.68 4.91
N VAL A 96 15.83 9.53 4.93
CA VAL A 96 14.50 9.35 5.53
C VAL A 96 14.68 9.15 7.04
N PRO A 97 14.05 9.98 7.87
CA PRO A 97 14.21 9.84 9.31
C PRO A 97 13.66 8.50 9.81
N LEU A 98 14.55 7.66 10.32
CA LEU A 98 14.20 6.50 11.11
C LEU A 98 13.84 6.98 12.52
N SER A 99 12.57 7.17 12.81
CA SER A 99 12.14 7.50 14.16
C SER A 99 11.70 6.24 14.90
N LYS A 100 12.57 5.69 15.73
CA LYS A 100 12.27 4.53 16.57
C LYS A 100 11.58 4.90 17.90
N THR A 101 11.60 6.16 18.29
CA THR A 101 11.19 6.57 19.63
C THR A 101 10.12 7.65 19.67
N LYS A 102 10.01 8.48 18.62
CA LYS A 102 9.02 9.55 18.55
C LYS A 102 8.19 9.44 17.29
N PRO A 103 6.86 9.52 17.39
CA PRO A 103 6.00 9.52 16.20
C PRO A 103 6.34 10.70 15.27
N VAL A 104 6.32 10.43 13.96
CA VAL A 104 6.41 11.44 12.90
C VAL A 104 5.03 11.64 12.31
N CYS A 105 4.58 12.87 12.22
CA CYS A 105 3.35 13.23 11.52
C CYS A 105 3.66 13.46 10.04
N VAL A 106 2.98 12.73 9.18
CA VAL A 106 3.09 12.82 7.73
C VAL A 106 1.79 13.41 7.19
N GLN A 107 1.84 14.66 6.77
CA GLN A 107 0.69 15.36 6.23
C GLN A 107 0.44 15.01 4.77
N PRO A 108 -0.78 15.15 4.24
CA PRO A 108 -1.12 14.81 2.86
C PRO A 108 -0.26 15.48 1.79
N ASN A 109 0.24 16.68 2.05
CA ASN A 109 1.15 17.42 1.16
C ASN A 109 2.64 17.03 1.33
N SER A 110 2.95 16.12 2.23
CA SER A 110 4.32 15.65 2.46
C SER A 110 4.78 14.73 1.34
N ARG A 111 6.06 14.85 0.95
CA ARG A 111 6.72 13.91 0.03
C ARG A 111 6.70 12.44 0.49
N PHE A 112 6.43 12.21 1.77
CA PHE A 112 6.33 10.86 2.35
C PHE A 112 4.90 10.33 2.40
N TYR A 113 3.90 11.16 2.07
CA TYR A 113 2.51 10.70 2.02
C TYR A 113 2.33 9.73 0.86
N PRO A 114 1.65 8.59 1.07
CA PRO A 114 1.44 7.62 -0.01
C PRO A 114 0.56 8.21 -1.11
N GLU A 115 1.11 8.36 -2.30
CA GLU A 115 0.36 8.87 -3.46
C GLU A 115 -0.83 7.97 -3.84
N GLU A 116 -0.72 6.67 -3.56
CA GLU A 116 -1.80 5.74 -3.75
C GLU A 116 -3.06 6.09 -2.94
N PHE A 117 -2.92 6.82 -1.82
CA PHE A 117 -4.07 7.20 -1.01
C PHE A 117 -4.94 8.25 -1.69
N ASP A 118 -4.35 9.12 -2.50
CA ASP A 118 -5.10 10.11 -3.29
C ASP A 118 -6.11 9.44 -4.21
N CYS A 119 -5.74 8.31 -4.82
CA CYS A 119 -6.60 7.58 -5.74
C CYS A 119 -7.73 6.81 -5.04
N PHE A 120 -7.50 6.35 -3.80
CA PHE A 120 -8.42 5.46 -3.10
C PHE A 120 -9.38 6.20 -2.18
N PHE A 121 -8.94 7.29 -1.57
CA PHE A 121 -9.78 8.01 -0.61
C PHE A 121 -10.79 8.93 -1.28
N PHE A 122 -10.51 9.40 -2.48
CA PHE A 122 -11.41 10.25 -3.24
C PHE A 122 -12.69 9.54 -3.73
N ASP A 123 -12.65 8.22 -3.89
CA ASP A 123 -13.75 7.42 -4.46
C ASP A 123 -14.69 6.84 -3.40
N ILE A 124 -14.37 6.96 -2.10
CA ILE A 124 -15.09 6.25 -1.02
C ILE A 124 -16.21 7.09 -0.42
N THR A 125 -15.97 8.34 -0.16
CA THR A 125 -17.02 9.32 0.19
C THR A 125 -16.58 10.73 -0.20
N LYS A 126 -17.53 11.59 -0.55
CA LYS A 126 -17.27 13.04 -0.79
C LYS A 126 -16.71 13.75 0.46
N ASN A 127 -16.55 13.05 1.57
CA ASN A 127 -16.12 13.55 2.88
C ASN A 127 -14.86 12.84 3.41
N ASP A 128 -14.27 11.90 2.68
CA ASP A 128 -13.00 11.30 3.10
C ASP A 128 -11.85 12.27 2.81
N VAL A 129 -11.69 13.20 3.71
CA VAL A 129 -10.53 14.09 3.74
C VAL A 129 -9.30 13.22 4.00
N GLN A 130 -8.26 13.43 3.23
CA GLN A 130 -6.94 12.89 3.52
C GLN A 130 -6.56 13.31 4.95
N ALA A 131 -6.30 12.31 5.79
CA ALA A 131 -5.94 12.55 7.17
C ALA A 131 -4.42 12.55 7.35
N ASP A 132 -3.94 13.29 8.33
CA ASP A 132 -2.57 13.17 8.78
C ASP A 132 -2.28 11.73 9.20
N LEU A 133 -1.12 11.22 8.82
CA LEU A 133 -0.63 9.91 9.23
C LEU A 133 0.44 10.07 10.29
N TYR A 134 0.23 9.44 11.42
CA TYR A 134 1.23 9.31 12.48
C TYR A 134 1.99 8.00 12.27
N THR A 135 3.32 8.05 12.31
CA THR A 135 4.16 6.90 11.99
C THR A 135 5.25 6.72 13.04
N LEU A 136 5.60 5.47 13.31
CA LEU A 136 6.72 5.11 14.19
C LEU A 136 7.46 3.92 13.58
N GLY A 137 8.77 4.07 13.35
CA GLY A 137 9.60 3.07 12.70
C GLY A 137 10.20 3.56 11.38
N ASP A 138 10.33 2.67 10.40
CA ASP A 138 10.93 2.98 9.09
C ASP A 138 9.91 3.65 8.15
N LEU A 139 9.98 4.95 8.06
CA LEU A 139 9.09 5.76 7.22
C LEU A 139 9.17 5.40 5.72
N ARG A 140 10.27 4.78 5.27
CA ARG A 140 10.40 4.30 3.89
C ARG A 140 9.34 3.25 3.52
N LEU A 141 8.80 2.52 4.52
CA LEU A 141 7.73 1.55 4.32
C LEU A 141 6.35 2.19 4.12
N LEU A 142 6.18 3.47 4.44
CA LEU A 142 4.93 4.17 4.20
C LEU A 142 4.70 4.40 2.70
N ARG A 143 5.73 4.85 2.01
CA ARG A 143 5.69 5.14 0.58
C ARG A 143 6.27 3.98 -0.24
N ARG A 144 5.82 3.82 -1.47
CA ARG A 144 6.40 2.85 -2.40
C ARG A 144 7.71 3.38 -2.97
N ALA A 145 8.79 2.64 -2.80
CA ALA A 145 10.07 2.91 -3.42
C ALA A 145 10.14 2.38 -4.85
N PRO A 146 11.00 2.92 -5.73
CA PRO A 146 11.37 2.26 -6.98
C PRO A 146 11.96 0.87 -6.72
N GLY A 147 11.51 -0.14 -7.49
CA GLY A 147 11.93 -1.53 -7.30
C GLY A 147 11.36 -2.17 -6.03
N PHE A 148 10.16 -1.77 -5.63
CA PHE A 148 9.58 -2.13 -4.36
C PHE A 148 9.21 -3.59 -4.18
N GLN A 149 9.37 -3.98 -2.93
CA GLN A 149 8.76 -5.19 -2.42
C GLN A 149 7.24 -5.07 -2.50
N GLN A 150 6.58 -6.11 -2.98
CA GLN A 150 5.14 -6.23 -2.92
C GLN A 150 4.66 -6.15 -1.47
N ARG A 151 3.44 -5.72 -1.28
CA ARG A 151 2.79 -5.64 0.03
C ARG A 151 1.64 -6.61 0.08
N VAL A 152 1.66 -7.50 1.04
CA VAL A 152 0.60 -8.48 1.26
C VAL A 152 -0.11 -8.20 2.56
N ALA A 153 -1.42 -7.95 2.50
CA ALA A 153 -2.23 -7.89 3.71
C ALA A 153 -2.62 -9.31 4.11
N ILE A 154 -2.31 -9.70 5.35
CA ILE A 154 -2.75 -10.96 5.95
C ILE A 154 -3.68 -10.62 7.10
N ILE A 155 -4.95 -11.02 7.00
CA ILE A 155 -6.01 -10.63 7.92
C ILE A 155 -6.88 -11.82 8.32
N GLY A 156 -7.59 -11.68 9.43
CA GLY A 156 -8.51 -12.72 9.87
C GLY A 156 -9.07 -12.52 11.28
N SER A 157 -9.52 -13.61 11.87
CA SER A 157 -10.17 -13.66 13.17
C SER A 157 -9.21 -13.28 14.30
N ARG A 158 -9.73 -12.54 15.29
CA ARG A 158 -9.06 -12.33 16.58
C ARG A 158 -9.11 -13.55 17.48
N LYS A 159 -10.03 -14.48 17.20
CA LYS A 159 -10.27 -15.73 17.90
C LYS A 159 -10.06 -16.91 16.96
N ALA A 160 -8.97 -16.84 16.18
CA ALA A 160 -8.58 -17.90 15.27
C ALA A 160 -8.28 -19.19 16.08
N ASP A 161 -8.52 -20.33 15.45
CA ASP A 161 -8.10 -21.60 16.03
C ASP A 161 -6.59 -21.82 15.85
N GLU A 162 -6.09 -22.92 16.43
CA GLU A 162 -4.66 -23.24 16.39
C GLU A 162 -4.17 -23.42 14.93
N GLN A 163 -4.97 -24.04 14.09
CA GLN A 163 -4.64 -24.26 12.69
C GLN A 163 -4.54 -22.93 11.93
N GLY A 164 -5.49 -22.05 12.10
CA GLY A 164 -5.44 -20.71 11.49
C GLY A 164 -4.26 -19.87 11.95
N LEU A 165 -3.90 -19.96 13.23
CA LEU A 165 -2.70 -19.28 13.74
C LEU A 165 -1.43 -19.82 13.09
N VAL A 166 -1.29 -21.13 12.93
CA VAL A 166 -0.15 -21.77 12.25
C VAL A 166 -0.10 -21.36 10.80
N VAL A 167 -1.24 -21.33 10.12
CA VAL A 167 -1.35 -20.90 8.71
C VAL A 167 -0.92 -19.44 8.56
N ALA A 168 -1.44 -18.54 9.39
CA ALA A 168 -1.10 -17.11 9.35
C ALA A 168 0.40 -16.87 9.61
N TYR A 169 0.98 -17.59 10.57
CA TYR A 169 2.42 -17.53 10.85
C TYR A 169 3.24 -18.00 9.64
N ARG A 170 2.89 -19.15 9.04
CA ARG A 170 3.57 -19.67 7.85
C ARG A 170 3.47 -18.73 6.66
N LEU A 171 2.29 -18.15 6.43
CA LEU A 171 2.10 -17.13 5.39
C LEU A 171 2.95 -15.89 5.65
N GLY A 172 2.97 -15.38 6.89
CA GLY A 172 3.86 -14.27 7.27
C GLY A 172 5.32 -14.58 6.97
N LYS A 173 5.78 -15.78 7.30
CA LYS A 173 7.16 -16.23 7.04
C LYS A 173 7.44 -16.42 5.56
N TYR A 174 6.51 -16.99 4.81
CA TYR A 174 6.62 -17.17 3.36
C TYR A 174 6.73 -15.84 2.62
N HIS A 175 5.97 -14.83 3.06
CA HIS A 175 5.98 -13.49 2.50
C HIS A 175 7.02 -12.54 3.14
N SER A 176 8.02 -13.08 3.85
CA SER A 176 9.05 -12.25 4.52
C SER A 176 9.95 -11.46 3.55
N SER A 177 10.07 -11.89 2.30
CA SER A 177 10.72 -11.12 1.23
C SER A 177 9.86 -9.97 0.68
N GLU A 178 8.58 -9.95 1.00
CA GLU A 178 7.63 -8.87 0.73
C GLU A 178 7.41 -8.03 2.00
N ILE A 179 6.54 -7.03 1.95
CA ILE A 179 6.11 -6.30 3.15
C ILE A 179 4.75 -6.87 3.62
N VAL A 180 4.73 -7.51 4.76
CA VAL A 180 3.47 -7.95 5.37
C VAL A 180 2.77 -6.76 6.01
N VAL A 181 1.50 -6.54 5.66
CA VAL A 181 0.66 -5.47 6.22
C VAL A 181 -0.45 -6.11 7.05
N SER A 182 -0.57 -5.75 8.31
CA SER A 182 -1.67 -6.22 9.15
C SER A 182 -2.06 -5.18 10.21
N GLY A 183 -2.91 -5.54 11.15
CA GLY A 183 -3.54 -4.56 12.03
C GLY A 183 -3.16 -4.65 13.48
N LEU A 184 -2.19 -5.47 13.84
CA LEU A 184 -1.74 -5.67 15.21
C LEU A 184 -2.85 -6.20 16.16
N ALA A 185 -3.93 -6.76 15.65
CA ALA A 185 -4.96 -7.40 16.47
C ALA A 185 -4.47 -8.75 17.00
N LEU A 186 -5.16 -9.31 18.00
CA LEU A 186 -4.94 -10.70 18.44
C LEU A 186 -5.25 -11.67 17.30
N GLY A 187 -4.80 -12.89 17.39
CA GLY A 187 -5.08 -13.95 16.42
C GLY A 187 -4.25 -13.83 15.16
N ILE A 188 -4.92 -13.83 14.00
CA ILE A 188 -4.29 -13.89 12.68
C ILE A 188 -3.28 -12.77 12.46
N ASP A 189 -3.61 -11.52 12.80
CA ASP A 189 -2.71 -10.38 12.61
C ASP A 189 -1.40 -10.58 13.39
N THR A 190 -1.51 -11.00 14.66
CA THR A 190 -0.34 -11.29 15.51
C THR A 190 0.53 -12.38 14.91
N ALA A 191 -0.07 -13.50 14.48
CA ALA A 191 0.65 -14.62 13.90
C ALA A 191 1.36 -14.25 12.60
N ALA A 192 0.69 -13.47 11.73
CA ALA A 192 1.27 -13.00 10.48
C ALA A 192 2.48 -12.08 10.70
N HIS A 193 2.37 -11.11 11.62
CA HIS A 193 3.49 -10.23 11.97
C HIS A 193 4.69 -11.02 12.50
N ARG A 194 4.47 -11.94 13.46
CA ARG A 194 5.53 -12.78 14.02
C ARG A 194 6.20 -13.64 12.95
N GLY A 195 5.40 -14.33 12.12
CA GLY A 195 5.94 -15.12 11.02
C GLY A 195 6.83 -14.32 10.08
N CYS A 196 6.42 -13.09 9.73
CA CYS A 196 7.21 -12.19 8.89
C CYS A 196 8.55 -11.84 9.56
N LEU A 197 8.53 -11.46 10.84
CA LEU A 197 9.74 -11.11 11.59
C LEU A 197 10.69 -12.31 11.73
N ASP A 198 10.16 -13.49 12.04
CA ASP A 198 10.95 -14.73 12.16
C ASP A 198 11.51 -15.21 10.81
N GLY A 199 10.92 -14.76 9.72
CA GLY A 199 11.46 -14.93 8.37
C GLY A 199 12.51 -13.88 7.98
N GLY A 200 12.87 -12.97 8.89
CA GLY A 200 13.80 -11.85 8.61
C GLY A 200 13.18 -10.72 7.78
N GLY A 201 11.86 -10.72 7.61
CA GLY A 201 11.13 -9.71 6.83
C GLY A 201 10.79 -8.45 7.63
N ARG A 202 10.20 -7.49 6.92
CA ARG A 202 9.70 -6.24 7.50
C ARG A 202 8.18 -6.19 7.38
N THR A 203 7.54 -5.68 8.41
CA THR A 203 6.07 -5.64 8.46
C THR A 203 5.56 -4.26 8.86
N VAL A 204 4.36 -3.93 8.38
CA VAL A 204 3.66 -2.68 8.68
C VAL A 204 2.40 -3.00 9.47
N ALA A 205 2.30 -2.43 10.66
CA ALA A 205 1.10 -2.52 11.47
C ALA A 205 0.28 -1.22 11.36
N VAL A 206 -0.96 -1.31 10.87
CA VAL A 206 -1.88 -0.19 10.82
C VAL A 206 -2.80 -0.25 12.02
N VAL A 207 -2.71 0.73 12.91
CA VAL A 207 -3.41 0.70 14.21
C VAL A 207 -4.52 1.76 14.30
N GLY A 208 -5.50 1.54 15.18
CA GLY A 208 -6.64 2.43 15.39
C GLY A 208 -6.54 3.28 16.66
N THR A 209 -5.31 3.49 17.18
CA THR A 209 -5.04 4.29 18.37
C THR A 209 -3.98 5.34 18.08
N GLY A 210 -3.86 6.35 18.95
CA GLY A 210 -2.64 7.16 18.98
C GLY A 210 -1.41 6.28 19.24
N LEU A 211 -0.25 6.68 18.72
CA LEU A 211 0.99 5.89 18.82
C LEU A 211 1.67 6.00 20.20
N ASP A 212 1.11 6.79 21.12
CA ASP A 212 1.48 6.86 22.54
C ASP A 212 0.95 5.68 23.35
N ARG A 213 0.20 4.76 22.73
CA ARG A 213 -0.38 3.58 23.38
C ARG A 213 -0.46 2.40 22.45
N VAL A 214 -0.58 1.21 23.02
CA VAL A 214 -0.70 -0.05 22.28
C VAL A 214 -2.07 -0.68 22.51
N HIS A 215 -2.68 -1.16 21.44
CA HIS A 215 -3.91 -1.93 21.52
C HIS A 215 -3.91 -3.08 20.49
N PRO A 216 -4.13 -4.31 20.94
CA PRO A 216 -4.29 -4.75 22.33
C PRO A 216 -2.97 -4.68 23.11
N LYS A 217 -3.05 -4.57 24.46
CA LYS A 217 -1.86 -4.43 25.31
C LYS A 217 -0.92 -5.63 25.24
N GLU A 218 -1.49 -6.80 24.98
CA GLU A 218 -0.77 -8.07 24.82
C GLU A 218 0.26 -8.01 23.68
N ASN A 219 0.00 -7.17 22.68
CA ASN A 219 0.89 -6.98 21.54
C ASN A 219 1.92 -5.85 21.69
N ALA A 220 2.11 -5.35 22.93
CA ALA A 220 3.12 -4.31 23.18
C ALA A 220 4.55 -4.79 22.82
N GLY A 221 4.91 -6.02 23.17
CA GLY A 221 6.19 -6.63 22.78
C GLY A 221 6.30 -6.75 21.25
N LEU A 222 5.25 -7.23 20.59
CA LEU A 222 5.24 -7.37 19.13
C LEU A 222 5.37 -6.00 18.42
N GLN A 223 4.71 -4.95 18.92
CA GLN A 223 4.89 -3.61 18.37
C GLN A 223 6.34 -3.13 18.49
N ALA A 224 6.98 -3.37 19.63
CA ALA A 224 8.39 -3.04 19.82
C ALA A 224 9.30 -3.86 18.87
N ASP A 225 9.03 -5.16 18.70
CA ASP A 225 9.76 -6.03 17.80
C ASP A 225 9.65 -5.56 16.34
N ILE A 226 8.46 -5.17 15.90
CA ILE A 226 8.24 -4.61 14.55
C ILE A 226 9.16 -3.42 14.32
N ILE A 227 9.20 -2.45 15.25
CA ILE A 227 10.04 -1.26 15.14
C ILE A 227 11.53 -1.63 15.18
N ALA A 228 11.92 -2.54 16.06
CA ALA A 228 13.31 -2.97 16.22
C ALA A 228 13.87 -3.60 14.94
N HIS A 229 13.04 -4.37 14.22
CA HIS A 229 13.39 -5.05 12.96
C HIS A 229 13.17 -4.19 11.71
N GLY A 230 13.04 -2.87 11.86
CA GLY A 230 12.91 -1.95 10.72
C GLY A 230 11.52 -1.97 10.06
N GLY A 231 10.50 -2.38 10.79
CA GLY A 231 9.11 -2.27 10.40
C GLY A 231 8.53 -0.88 10.68
N LEU A 232 7.22 -0.74 10.49
CA LEU A 232 6.51 0.53 10.61
C LEU A 232 5.17 0.35 11.32
N ILE A 233 4.84 1.27 12.22
CA ILE A 233 3.50 1.44 12.79
C ILE A 233 2.88 2.68 12.19
N VAL A 234 1.62 2.57 11.71
CA VAL A 234 0.89 3.68 11.08
C VAL A 234 -0.46 3.86 11.74
N SER A 235 -0.84 5.11 11.97
CA SER A 235 -2.15 5.48 12.48
C SER A 235 -2.63 6.82 11.92
N GLU A 236 -3.93 7.01 11.76
CA GLU A 236 -4.56 8.32 11.55
C GLU A 236 -4.94 9.01 12.86
N GLN A 237 -4.73 8.34 13.98
CA GLN A 237 -5.23 8.83 15.25
C GLN A 237 -4.15 9.65 15.95
N PRO A 238 -4.47 10.89 16.37
CA PRO A 238 -3.55 11.69 17.16
C PRO A 238 -3.26 11.05 18.52
N SER A 239 -2.14 11.45 19.13
CA SER A 239 -1.77 11.03 20.48
C SER A 239 -2.93 11.23 21.45
N GLY A 240 -3.09 10.32 22.41
CA GLY A 240 -4.19 10.29 23.35
C GLY A 240 -5.42 9.51 22.91
N THR A 241 -5.58 9.20 21.61
CA THR A 241 -6.76 8.50 21.10
C THR A 241 -6.76 7.03 21.51
N LYS A 242 -7.86 6.60 22.18
CA LYS A 242 -8.08 5.20 22.56
C LYS A 242 -8.70 4.42 21.41
N ALA A 243 -8.47 3.11 21.39
CA ALA A 243 -9.18 2.21 20.50
C ALA A 243 -10.70 2.27 20.71
N SER A 244 -11.42 2.31 19.61
CA SER A 244 -12.88 2.20 19.57
C SER A 244 -13.30 1.37 18.35
N PRO A 245 -14.51 0.81 18.32
CA PRO A 245 -15.00 0.13 17.11
C PRO A 245 -14.86 0.97 15.85
N ARG A 246 -15.17 2.27 15.96
CA ARG A 246 -15.05 3.22 14.84
C ARG A 246 -13.62 3.35 14.33
N THR A 247 -12.64 3.59 15.22
CA THR A 247 -11.24 3.78 14.79
C THR A 247 -10.62 2.48 14.31
N LEU A 248 -11.00 1.34 14.88
CA LEU A 248 -10.53 0.02 14.44
C LEU A 248 -11.07 -0.39 13.07
N ILE A 249 -12.29 0.02 12.71
CA ILE A 249 -12.84 -0.18 11.37
C ILE A 249 -12.18 0.82 10.40
N ALA A 250 -12.11 2.11 10.76
CA ALA A 250 -11.57 3.15 9.88
C ALA A 250 -10.14 2.85 9.43
N ARG A 251 -9.28 2.35 10.32
CA ARG A 251 -7.88 2.03 9.98
C ARG A 251 -7.75 0.95 8.90
N THR A 252 -8.76 0.07 8.74
CA THR A 252 -8.67 -1.03 7.75
C THR A 252 -8.63 -0.52 6.32
N ARG A 253 -9.18 0.68 6.05
CA ARG A 253 -9.05 1.28 4.71
C ARG A 253 -7.60 1.61 4.36
N ILE A 254 -6.82 2.13 5.32
CA ILE A 254 -5.39 2.39 5.13
C ILE A 254 -4.63 1.08 4.89
N GLN A 255 -4.93 0.06 5.70
CA GLN A 255 -4.32 -1.26 5.57
C GLN A 255 -4.55 -1.84 4.17
N MET A 256 -5.78 -1.77 3.64
CA MET A 256 -6.12 -2.27 2.31
C MET A 256 -5.57 -1.37 1.19
N ALA A 257 -5.53 -0.06 1.39
CA ALA A 257 -4.91 0.86 0.44
C ALA A 257 -3.42 0.57 0.27
N MET A 258 -2.71 0.27 1.35
CA MET A 258 -1.29 -0.09 1.32
C MET A 258 -1.00 -1.44 0.64
N ALA A 259 -1.93 -2.38 0.63
CA ALA A 259 -1.71 -3.74 0.14
C ALA A 259 -1.81 -3.85 -1.38
N ASP A 260 -1.05 -4.77 -1.99
CA ASP A 260 -1.19 -5.17 -3.40
C ASP A 260 -2.13 -6.37 -3.56
N LYS A 261 -2.17 -7.24 -2.55
CA LYS A 261 -3.05 -8.40 -2.45
C LYS A 261 -3.46 -8.61 -1.00
N VAL A 262 -4.59 -9.27 -0.80
CA VAL A 262 -5.16 -9.53 0.52
C VAL A 262 -5.37 -11.03 0.69
N ILE A 263 -4.91 -11.57 1.80
CA ILE A 263 -5.09 -12.97 2.19
C ILE A 263 -5.95 -13.00 3.46
N VAL A 264 -7.12 -13.62 3.36
CA VAL A 264 -8.02 -13.87 4.49
C VAL A 264 -7.78 -15.30 4.95
N VAL A 265 -7.29 -15.46 6.19
CA VAL A 265 -6.98 -16.79 6.74
C VAL A 265 -8.25 -17.40 7.34
N GLU A 266 -8.83 -16.78 8.34
CA GLU A 266 -10.08 -17.22 8.97
C GLU A 266 -10.94 -16.02 9.30
N CYS A 267 -12.21 -16.07 8.97
CA CYS A 267 -13.14 -15.04 9.40
C CYS A 267 -14.59 -15.54 9.48
N GLU A 268 -15.32 -15.00 10.42
CA GLU A 268 -16.77 -15.11 10.44
C GLU A 268 -17.41 -14.11 9.50
N ARG A 269 -18.59 -14.43 8.97
CA ARG A 269 -19.31 -13.59 8.03
C ARG A 269 -19.67 -12.22 8.62
N GLU A 270 -19.93 -12.15 9.90
CA GLU A 270 -20.31 -10.92 10.63
C GLU A 270 -19.12 -10.34 11.42
N SER A 271 -17.90 -10.58 10.98
CA SER A 271 -16.69 -10.13 11.67
C SER A 271 -16.17 -8.79 11.15
N GLY A 272 -15.30 -8.16 11.95
CA GLY A 272 -14.57 -6.95 11.55
C GLY A 272 -13.69 -7.14 10.32
N THR A 273 -13.27 -8.37 10.02
CA THR A 273 -12.50 -8.72 8.83
C THR A 273 -13.26 -8.43 7.54
N MET A 274 -14.59 -8.55 7.55
CA MET A 274 -15.42 -8.26 6.38
C MET A 274 -15.41 -6.77 5.99
N HIS A 275 -15.17 -5.85 6.93
CA HIS A 275 -14.95 -4.43 6.59
C HIS A 275 -13.66 -4.25 5.80
N ALA A 276 -12.59 -4.96 6.16
CA ALA A 276 -11.34 -4.92 5.39
C ALA A 276 -11.55 -5.50 3.98
N VAL A 277 -12.28 -6.61 3.85
CA VAL A 277 -12.63 -7.20 2.55
C VAL A 277 -13.41 -6.20 1.69
N GLU A 278 -14.36 -5.48 2.26
CA GLU A 278 -15.13 -4.47 1.52
C GLU A 278 -14.23 -3.33 0.99
N PHE A 279 -13.29 -2.83 1.81
CA PHE A 279 -12.32 -1.86 1.34
C PHE A 279 -11.38 -2.45 0.27
N ALA A 280 -10.92 -3.69 0.44
CA ALA A 280 -10.11 -4.37 -0.57
C ALA A 280 -10.82 -4.46 -1.93
N ARG A 281 -12.12 -4.77 -1.93
CA ARG A 281 -12.95 -4.79 -3.15
C ARG A 281 -13.05 -3.41 -3.79
N ARG A 282 -13.33 -2.37 -3.00
CA ARG A 282 -13.39 -0.98 -3.49
C ARG A 282 -12.08 -0.54 -4.11
N PHE A 283 -10.96 -0.94 -3.51
CA PHE A 283 -9.61 -0.67 -4.03
C PHE A 283 -9.16 -1.67 -5.09
N ARG A 284 -10.05 -2.57 -5.54
CA ARG A 284 -9.78 -3.59 -6.56
C ARG A 284 -8.55 -4.43 -6.25
N ARG A 285 -8.31 -4.71 -4.97
CA ARG A 285 -7.22 -5.59 -4.56
C ARG A 285 -7.60 -7.04 -4.80
N PRO A 286 -6.72 -7.86 -5.39
CA PRO A 286 -6.91 -9.30 -5.43
C PRO A 286 -7.08 -9.86 -4.01
N ILE A 287 -8.13 -10.64 -3.80
CA ILE A 287 -8.45 -11.24 -2.50
C ILE A 287 -8.34 -12.76 -2.64
N PHE A 288 -7.65 -13.35 -1.69
CA PHE A 288 -7.50 -14.79 -1.52
C PHE A 288 -8.07 -15.18 -0.17
N ALA A 289 -8.76 -16.31 -0.07
CA ALA A 289 -9.28 -16.84 1.19
C ALA A 289 -8.84 -18.28 1.37
N LEU A 290 -8.41 -18.64 2.58
CA LEU A 290 -8.13 -20.02 2.94
C LEU A 290 -9.43 -20.83 2.78
N ASP A 291 -9.35 -21.96 2.12
CA ASP A 291 -10.46 -22.92 2.01
C ASP A 291 -10.55 -23.71 3.31
N CYS A 292 -11.44 -23.29 4.20
CA CYS A 292 -11.59 -23.80 5.55
C CYS A 292 -13.03 -23.60 6.06
N ASP A 293 -13.41 -24.28 7.14
CA ASP A 293 -14.77 -24.31 7.69
C ASP A 293 -15.17 -23.03 8.48
N TRP A 294 -14.82 -21.86 7.97
CA TRP A 294 -15.25 -20.59 8.55
C TRP A 294 -16.30 -19.92 7.68
N SER A 295 -17.37 -19.46 8.30
CA SER A 295 -18.55 -18.92 7.60
C SER A 295 -18.24 -17.75 6.65
N GLY A 296 -17.29 -16.90 7.01
CA GLY A 296 -16.84 -15.81 6.17
C GLY A 296 -16.00 -16.29 4.99
N ASN A 297 -15.12 -17.28 5.19
CA ASN A 297 -14.30 -17.85 4.13
C ASN A 297 -15.18 -18.52 3.07
N HIS A 298 -16.12 -19.38 3.48
CA HIS A 298 -17.13 -19.95 2.58
C HIS A 298 -17.88 -18.88 1.79
N TYR A 299 -18.39 -17.85 2.50
CA TYR A 299 -19.10 -16.76 1.85
C TYR A 299 -18.24 -16.04 0.79
N LEU A 300 -16.97 -15.79 1.08
CA LEU A 300 -16.06 -15.11 0.14
C LEU A 300 -15.76 -15.95 -1.10
N ILE A 301 -15.59 -17.26 -0.93
CA ILE A 301 -15.27 -18.20 -2.01
C ILE A 301 -16.51 -18.45 -2.87
N ASP A 302 -17.64 -18.82 -2.26
CA ASP A 302 -18.88 -19.17 -2.95
C ASP A 302 -19.43 -18.01 -3.79
N ASN A 303 -19.28 -16.78 -3.29
CA ASN A 303 -19.69 -15.57 -4.01
C ASN A 303 -18.61 -15.03 -4.95
N LYS A 304 -17.49 -15.76 -5.17
CA LYS A 304 -16.39 -15.36 -6.05
C LYS A 304 -15.78 -13.99 -5.70
N ILE A 305 -15.85 -13.60 -4.42
CA ILE A 305 -15.23 -12.41 -3.89
C ILE A 305 -13.75 -12.63 -3.69
N ALA A 306 -13.37 -13.83 -3.25
CA ALA A 306 -11.99 -14.26 -3.09
C ALA A 306 -11.70 -15.51 -3.92
N LYS A 307 -10.44 -15.65 -4.33
CA LYS A 307 -9.94 -16.91 -4.88
C LYS A 307 -9.57 -17.85 -3.74
N PRO A 308 -10.01 -19.12 -3.75
CA PRO A 308 -9.60 -20.07 -2.74
C PRO A 308 -8.11 -20.38 -2.85
N PHE A 309 -7.48 -20.66 -1.71
CA PHE A 309 -6.15 -21.27 -1.67
C PHE A 309 -6.11 -22.33 -0.56
N ASN A 310 -5.30 -23.36 -0.78
CA ASN A 310 -4.98 -24.41 0.19
C ASN A 310 -3.48 -24.36 0.49
N LEU A 311 -3.08 -24.81 1.68
CA LEU A 311 -1.68 -24.93 2.09
C LEU A 311 -1.15 -26.32 1.86
#